data_a834a78d19d26aa599cbb0e2a6d23913
#
_entry.id   a834a78d19d26aa599cbb0e2a6d23913
#
_cell.length_a   1.000
_cell.length_b   1.000
_cell.length_c   1.000
_cell.angle_alpha   90.00
_cell.angle_beta   90.00
_cell.angle_gamma   90.00
#
_symmetry.space_group_name_H-M   'P 1'
#
loop_
_entity.id
_entity.type
_entity.pdbx_description
1 polymer ?
#
loop_
_entity_poly.entity_id
_entity_poly.type
_entity_poly.pdbx_seq_one_letter_code
_entity_poly.pdbx_strand_id
1 'polypeptide(L)' 'MSDNELKLKVMEAVQDDVNKGIARLDSAFMKQLNVNAGDVVEIKGERLTVAIVDRAYPGDIGLNIVRVD' A
#
# COMPACT_ATOMS: atom_id res chain seq x y z
N MET A 1 1.76 10.53 20.59
CA MET A 1 1.78 10.52 19.15
C MET A 1 1.17 9.26 18.61
N SER A 2 0.29 9.42 17.73
CA SER A 2 -0.31 8.25 17.17
C SER A 2 0.45 7.88 15.91
N ASP A 3 0.79 6.64 15.83
CA ASP A 3 1.45 6.12 14.65
C ASP A 3 0.39 5.51 13.78
N ASN A 4 0.19 6.10 12.62
CA ASN A 4 -0.71 5.54 11.66
C ASN A 4 -0.02 4.38 10.95
N GLU A 5 -0.06 3.24 11.61
CA GLU A 5 0.58 2.03 11.09
C GLU A 5 -0.42 0.91 10.98
N LEU A 6 -0.26 0.11 9.95
CA LEU A 6 -1.01 -1.12 9.76
C LEU A 6 -0.03 -2.24 9.46
N LYS A 7 -0.40 -3.44 9.90
CA LYS A 7 0.35 -4.65 9.57
C LYS A 7 -0.38 -5.37 8.47
N LEU A 8 0.20 -5.38 7.30
CA LEU A 8 -0.36 -5.99 6.11
C LEU A 8 0.65 -6.94 5.50
N LYS A 9 0.14 -7.92 4.78
CA LYS A 9 1.01 -8.80 4.03
C LYS A 9 1.48 -8.07 2.78
N VAL A 10 2.78 -8.07 2.55
CA VAL A 10 3.35 -7.47 1.35
C VAL A 10 3.28 -8.47 0.22
N MET A 11 2.65 -8.07 -0.88
CA MET A 11 2.54 -8.88 -2.09
C MET A 11 3.22 -8.16 -3.24
N GLU A 12 3.67 -8.90 -4.21
CA GLU A 12 4.31 -8.30 -5.37
C GLU A 12 3.32 -7.47 -6.17
N ALA A 13 3.82 -6.39 -6.76
CA ALA A 13 3.04 -5.58 -7.66
C ALA A 13 2.62 -6.41 -8.86
N VAL A 14 1.42 -6.10 -9.40
CA VAL A 14 1.04 -6.68 -10.68
C VAL A 14 1.94 -6.10 -11.76
N GLN A 15 1.99 -6.78 -12.90
CA GLN A 15 2.94 -6.43 -13.95
C GLN A 15 2.83 -4.97 -14.39
N ASP A 16 1.63 -4.44 -14.43
CA ASP A 16 1.42 -3.06 -14.86
C ASP A 16 2.01 -2.04 -13.90
N ASP A 17 2.24 -2.43 -12.66
CA ASP A 17 2.74 -1.53 -11.61
C ASP A 17 4.22 -1.72 -11.33
N VAL A 18 4.87 -2.67 -11.96
CA VAL A 18 6.30 -2.90 -11.73
C VAL A 18 7.11 -1.67 -12.13
N ASN A 19 8.04 -1.27 -11.28
CA ASN A 19 8.92 -0.12 -11.47
C ASN A 19 8.21 1.24 -11.49
N LYS A 20 6.98 1.31 -10.99
CA LYS A 20 6.25 2.58 -10.94
C LYS A 20 6.24 3.22 -9.56
N GLY A 21 6.76 2.54 -8.54
CA GLY A 21 6.78 3.09 -7.19
C GLY A 21 5.41 3.26 -6.58
N ILE A 22 4.46 2.38 -6.92
CA ILE A 22 3.08 2.46 -6.47
C ILE A 22 2.84 1.38 -5.42
N ALA A 23 2.11 1.76 -4.36
CA ALA A 23 1.62 0.82 -3.35
C ALA A 23 0.10 0.76 -3.46
N ARG A 24 -0.43 -0.38 -3.86
CA ARG A 24 -1.88 -0.59 -3.97
C ARG A 24 -2.46 -1.00 -2.64
N LEU A 25 -3.41 -0.25 -2.16
CA LEU A 25 -3.93 -0.39 -0.81
C LEU A 25 -5.44 -0.22 -0.82
N ASP A 26 -6.14 -1.09 -0.08
CA ASP A 26 -7.59 -0.99 0.07
C ASP A 26 -7.95 0.37 0.68
N SER A 27 -9.00 0.97 0.18
CA SER A 27 -9.44 2.29 0.65
C SER A 27 -9.77 2.30 2.14
N ALA A 28 -10.22 1.18 2.69
CA ALA A 28 -10.49 1.09 4.13
C ALA A 28 -9.21 1.29 4.94
N PHE A 29 -8.09 0.74 4.45
CA PHE A 29 -6.80 0.92 5.12
C PHE A 29 -6.25 2.32 4.89
N MET A 30 -6.53 2.90 3.73
CA MET A 30 -6.15 4.29 3.47
C MET A 30 -6.81 5.22 4.49
N LYS A 31 -8.07 4.98 4.81
CA LYS A 31 -8.76 5.76 5.83
C LYS A 31 -8.13 5.57 7.20
N GLN A 32 -7.78 4.33 7.56
CA GLN A 32 -7.15 4.07 8.85
C GLN A 32 -5.80 4.76 8.96
N LEU A 33 -5.05 4.83 7.87
CA LEU A 33 -3.75 5.49 7.84
C LEU A 33 -3.88 7.00 7.62
N ASN A 34 -5.06 7.48 7.33
CA ASN A 34 -5.31 8.88 7.03
C ASN A 34 -4.49 9.36 5.82
N VAL A 35 -4.47 8.54 4.78
CA VAL A 35 -3.79 8.87 3.53
C VAL A 35 -4.77 8.82 2.38
N ASN A 36 -4.44 9.53 1.31
CA ASN A 36 -5.20 9.56 0.08
C ASN A 36 -4.36 9.06 -1.08
N ALA A 37 -5.01 8.66 -2.16
CA ALA A 37 -4.30 8.31 -3.38
C ALA A 37 -3.40 9.48 -3.79
N GLY A 38 -2.14 9.17 -4.09
CA GLY A 38 -1.15 10.18 -4.41
C GLY A 38 -0.23 10.54 -3.27
N ASP A 39 -0.59 10.17 -2.03
CA ASP A 39 0.30 10.39 -0.89
C ASP A 39 1.43 9.39 -0.89
N VAL A 40 2.51 9.75 -0.22
CA VAL A 40 3.69 8.89 -0.09
C VAL A 40 3.62 8.15 1.24
N VAL A 41 3.89 6.85 1.20
CA VAL A 41 3.94 6.01 2.40
C VAL A 41 5.24 5.25 2.47
N GLU A 42 5.59 4.85 3.70
CA GLU A 42 6.72 3.96 3.93
C GLU A 42 6.20 2.56 4.19
N ILE A 43 6.86 1.58 3.59
CA ILE A 43 6.52 0.17 3.79
C ILE A 43 7.74 -0.50 4.38
N LYS A 44 7.56 -1.01 5.60
CA LYS A 44 8.63 -1.65 6.34
C LYS A 44 8.45 -3.17 6.24
N GLY A 45 9.19 -3.78 5.36
CA GLY A 45 9.24 -5.23 5.22
C GLY A 45 10.66 -5.70 5.48
N GLU A 46 11.14 -6.58 4.63
CA GLU A 46 12.54 -6.99 4.71
C GLU A 46 13.46 -5.81 4.48
N ARG A 47 12.98 -4.84 3.76
CA ARG A 47 13.68 -3.57 3.56
C ARG A 47 12.66 -2.45 3.59
N LEU A 48 13.12 -1.25 3.81
CA LEU A 48 12.28 -0.06 3.80
C LEU A 48 12.06 0.37 2.36
N THR A 49 10.80 0.57 2.00
CA THR A 49 10.40 1.01 0.67
C THR A 49 9.49 2.22 0.80
N VAL A 50 9.67 3.19 -0.08
CA VAL A 50 8.80 4.36 -0.14
C VAL A 50 8.03 4.27 -1.45
N ALA A 51 6.72 4.50 -1.36
CA ALA A 51 5.86 4.36 -2.54
C ALA A 51 4.70 5.33 -2.48
N ILE A 52 4.10 5.57 -3.64
CA ILE A 52 2.92 6.41 -3.77
C ILE A 52 1.69 5.53 -3.68
N VAL A 53 0.78 5.91 -2.80
CA VAL A 53 -0.44 5.13 -2.57
C VAL A 53 -1.39 5.26 -3.75
N ASP A 54 -1.97 4.14 -4.14
CA ASP A 54 -3.09 4.11 -5.08
C ASP A 54 -4.06 3.04 -4.61
N ARG A 55 -5.22 3.01 -5.21
CA ARG A 55 -6.30 2.11 -4.79
C ARG A 55 -6.00 0.67 -5.19
N ALA A 56 -6.45 -0.25 -4.34
CA ALA A 56 -6.32 -1.67 -4.63
C ALA A 56 -7.15 -2.05 -5.86
N TYR A 57 -6.69 -3.08 -6.55
CA TYR A 57 -7.49 -3.66 -7.63
C TYR A 57 -8.73 -4.36 -7.04
N PRO A 58 -9.79 -4.49 -7.82
CA PRO A 58 -11.04 -5.08 -7.31
C PRO A 58 -10.86 -6.45 -6.67
N GLY A 59 -9.96 -7.27 -7.20
CA GLY A 59 -9.74 -8.60 -6.65
C GLY A 59 -9.04 -8.61 -5.30
N ASP A 60 -8.45 -7.50 -4.89
CA ASP A 60 -7.72 -7.38 -3.64
C ASP A 60 -8.51 -6.68 -2.54
N ILE A 61 -9.70 -6.17 -2.85
CA ILE A 61 -10.53 -5.48 -1.87
C ILE A 61 -10.96 -6.46 -0.79
N GLY A 62 -10.80 -6.07 0.46
CA GLY A 62 -11.13 -6.90 1.60
C GLY A 62 -10.00 -7.81 2.07
N LEU A 63 -8.88 -7.83 1.37
CA LEU A 63 -7.70 -8.58 1.78
C LEU A 63 -6.76 -7.69 2.58
N ASN A 64 -6.06 -8.29 3.54
CA ASN A 64 -5.11 -7.54 4.38
C ASN A 64 -3.73 -7.54 3.72
N ILE A 65 -3.67 -6.94 2.54
CA ILE A 65 -2.42 -6.92 1.76
C ILE A 65 -2.13 -5.52 1.23
N VAL A 66 -0.86 -5.31 0.90
CA VAL A 66 -0.42 -4.16 0.12
C VAL A 66 0.44 -4.70 -1.01
N ARG A 67 0.15 -4.26 -2.24
CA ARG A 67 0.95 -4.66 -3.40
C ARG A 67 1.94 -3.57 -3.73
N VAL A 68 3.19 -3.92 -3.72
CA VAL A 68 4.27 -2.96 -3.98
C VAL A 68 5.43 -3.66 -4.69
N ASP A 69 6.10 -2.92 -5.53
CA ASP A 69 7.25 -3.43 -6.28
C ASP A 69 8.49 -3.49 -5.37
#